data_39da94363f64310b62b885153989dcab
#
_entry.id   39da94363f64310b62b885153989dcab
#
_cell.length_a   1.000
_cell.length_b   1.000
_cell.length_c   1.000
_cell.angle_alpha   90.00
_cell.angle_beta   90.00
_cell.angle_gamma   90.00
#
_symmetry.space_group_name_H-M   'P 1'
#
loop_
_entity.id
_entity.type
_entity.pdbx_description
1 polymer ?
#
loop_
_entity_poly.entity_id
_entity_poly.type
_entity_poly.pdbx_seq_one_letter_code
_entity_poly.pdbx_strand_id
1 'polypeptide(L)'
;GALKEGAAFAVSPQEISSLPSPDVVFECSGTSFGLSGAIERVRRGGVIVQVGGMLEASPISSQLIMSRELSLLGSFRFAEEPTQVIGLIEENRLRLDGLIESEWSFGEIEGALLAAASGKYLKVALKFEEN
;
A
#
# COMPACT_ATOMS: atom_id res chain seq x y z
N GLY A 1 11.07 7.20 3.05
CA GLY A 1 9.61 7.23 3.17
C GLY A 1 8.96 7.91 1.99
N ALA A 2 7.63 7.95 1.94
CA ALA A 2 6.80 8.36 0.80
C ALA A 2 7.22 9.67 0.11
N LEU A 3 7.64 10.68 0.86
CA LEU A 3 8.11 11.95 0.28
C LEU A 3 9.36 11.79 -0.59
N LYS A 4 10.26 10.86 -0.23
CA LYS A 4 11.45 10.56 -1.05
C LYS A 4 11.08 9.90 -2.38
N GLU A 5 9.96 9.18 -2.39
CA GLU A 5 9.44 8.50 -3.57
C GLU A 5 8.48 9.37 -4.40
N GLY A 6 8.41 10.66 -4.11
CA GLY A 6 7.68 11.63 -4.92
C GLY A 6 6.25 11.94 -4.45
N ALA A 7 5.84 11.47 -3.28
CA ALA A 7 4.56 11.87 -2.72
C ALA A 7 4.56 13.37 -2.41
N ALA A 8 3.49 14.07 -2.81
CA ALA A 8 3.33 15.50 -2.52
C ALA A 8 3.18 15.77 -1.01
N PHE A 9 2.54 14.85 -0.30
CA PHE A 9 2.29 14.93 1.14
C PHE A 9 2.50 13.57 1.80
N ALA A 10 2.96 13.60 3.04
CA ALA A 10 2.97 12.44 3.93
C ALA A 10 2.55 12.92 5.30
N VAL A 11 1.40 12.48 5.76
CA VAL A 11 0.79 12.93 7.01
C VAL A 11 0.40 11.72 7.86
N SER A 12 0.29 11.93 9.16
CA SER A 12 -0.27 10.92 10.06
C SER A 12 -1.79 10.81 9.88
N PRO A 13 -2.42 9.71 10.32
CA PRO A 13 -3.87 9.55 10.27
C PRO A 13 -4.63 10.69 10.97
N GLN A 14 -4.04 11.27 12.02
CA GLN A 14 -4.65 12.39 12.77
C GLN A 14 -4.68 13.70 11.97
N GLU A 15 -3.75 13.87 11.05
CA GLU A 15 -3.59 15.07 10.23
C GLU A 15 -4.28 14.98 8.88
N ILE A 16 -4.76 13.80 8.49
CA ILE A 16 -5.35 13.54 7.17
C ILE A 16 -6.55 14.45 6.87
N SER A 17 -7.25 14.91 7.90
CA SER A 17 -8.39 15.83 7.76
C SER A 17 -8.01 17.21 7.22
N SER A 18 -6.75 17.60 7.32
CA SER A 18 -6.24 18.87 6.81
C SER A 18 -6.05 18.86 5.28
N LEU A 19 -6.01 17.68 4.66
CA LEU A 19 -5.82 17.55 3.22
C LEU A 19 -7.16 17.60 2.46
N PRO A 20 -7.15 18.03 1.18
CA PRO A 20 -8.32 17.93 0.31
C PRO A 20 -8.82 16.50 0.18
N SER A 21 -10.12 16.33 -0.07
CA SER A 21 -10.70 15.02 -0.36
C SER A 21 -10.19 14.51 -1.71
N PRO A 22 -9.53 13.34 -1.78
CA PRO A 22 -8.98 12.81 -3.02
C PRO A 22 -10.06 12.22 -3.94
N ASP A 23 -9.79 12.14 -5.23
CA ASP A 23 -10.61 11.45 -6.23
C ASP A 23 -10.58 9.94 -6.04
N VAL A 24 -9.39 9.41 -5.75
CA VAL A 24 -9.11 7.98 -5.59
C VAL A 24 -8.33 7.75 -4.31
N VAL A 25 -8.70 6.71 -3.57
CA VAL A 25 -7.97 6.23 -2.39
C VAL A 25 -7.55 4.78 -2.61
N PHE A 26 -6.28 4.47 -2.43
CA PHE A 26 -5.79 3.10 -2.33
C PHE A 26 -5.66 2.73 -0.86
N GLU A 27 -6.54 1.86 -0.39
CA GLU A 27 -6.48 1.32 0.97
C GLU A 27 -5.50 0.15 0.99
N CYS A 28 -4.31 0.35 1.56
CA CYS A 28 -3.23 -0.63 1.58
C CYS A 28 -2.89 -1.14 3.00
N SER A 29 -3.56 -0.62 4.04
CA SER A 29 -3.28 -1.02 5.43
C SER A 29 -3.91 -2.36 5.80
N GLY A 30 -5.02 -2.74 5.15
CA GLY A 30 -5.79 -3.93 5.49
C GLY A 30 -6.44 -3.87 6.87
N THR A 31 -6.77 -2.66 7.34
CA THR A 31 -7.41 -2.46 8.64
C THR A 31 -8.80 -1.85 8.50
N SER A 32 -9.70 -2.16 9.44
CA SER A 32 -11.02 -1.54 9.50
C SER A 32 -10.94 -0.02 9.65
N PHE A 33 -9.93 0.47 10.38
CA PHE A 33 -9.67 1.89 10.54
C PHE A 33 -9.27 2.55 9.21
N GLY A 34 -8.38 1.92 8.44
CA GLY A 34 -7.96 2.42 7.11
C GLY A 34 -9.12 2.48 6.14
N LEU A 35 -9.94 1.43 6.06
CA LEU A 35 -11.10 1.38 5.17
C LEU A 35 -12.17 2.41 5.56
N SER A 36 -12.49 2.55 6.84
CA SER A 36 -13.43 3.58 7.32
C SER A 36 -12.93 4.98 6.98
N GLY A 37 -11.65 5.25 7.23
CA GLY A 37 -11.02 6.52 6.87
C GLY A 37 -11.05 6.79 5.36
N ALA A 38 -10.83 5.78 4.52
CA ALA A 38 -10.93 5.89 3.06
C ALA A 38 -12.36 6.30 2.64
N ILE A 39 -13.39 5.63 3.19
CA ILE A 39 -14.80 5.92 2.91
C ILE A 39 -15.17 7.35 3.33
N GLU A 40 -14.68 7.81 4.46
CA GLU A 40 -14.97 9.16 4.96
C GLU A 40 -14.24 10.25 4.16
N ARG A 41 -13.04 9.96 3.67
CA ARG A 41 -12.16 10.97 3.09
C ARG A 41 -12.25 11.13 1.59
N VAL A 42 -12.54 10.07 0.84
CA VAL A 42 -12.70 10.17 -0.62
C VAL A 42 -13.81 11.18 -0.96
N ARG A 43 -13.66 11.94 -2.02
CA ARG A 43 -14.72 12.89 -2.43
C ARG A 43 -16.01 12.17 -2.83
N ARG A 44 -17.12 12.90 -2.90
CA ARG A 44 -18.37 12.40 -3.49
C ARG A 44 -18.13 11.96 -4.95
N GLY A 45 -18.67 10.81 -5.33
CA GLY A 45 -18.44 10.17 -6.62
C GLY A 45 -17.01 9.62 -6.79
N GLY A 46 -16.23 9.53 -5.70
CA GLY A 46 -14.86 9.04 -5.74
C GLY A 46 -14.76 7.53 -5.71
N VAL A 47 -13.52 7.04 -5.86
CA VAL A 47 -13.21 5.61 -5.95
C VAL A 47 -12.31 5.20 -4.80
N ILE A 48 -12.60 4.06 -4.20
CA ILE A 48 -11.75 3.41 -3.20
C ILE A 48 -11.29 2.08 -3.80
N VAL A 49 -9.99 1.85 -3.83
CA VAL A 49 -9.40 0.58 -4.25
C VAL A 49 -8.86 -0.12 -3.00
N GLN A 50 -9.51 -1.22 -2.62
CA GLN A 50 -9.07 -2.08 -1.51
C GLN A 50 -7.95 -3.00 -1.99
N VAL A 51 -6.73 -2.73 -1.55
CA VAL A 51 -5.51 -3.50 -1.83
C VAL A 51 -5.07 -4.28 -0.59
N GLY A 52 -5.18 -3.67 0.59
CA GLY A 52 -4.83 -4.30 1.86
C GLY A 52 -5.75 -5.47 2.20
N GLY A 53 -5.17 -6.65 2.45
CA GLY A 53 -5.93 -7.83 2.87
C GLY A 53 -6.39 -7.71 4.32
N MET A 54 -7.69 -7.86 4.58
CA MET A 54 -8.25 -7.93 5.93
C MET A 54 -8.50 -9.38 6.31
N LEU A 55 -8.04 -9.79 7.49
CA LEU A 55 -8.28 -11.13 8.03
C LEU A 55 -9.65 -11.27 8.70
N GLU A 56 -10.22 -10.15 9.14
CA GLU A 56 -11.50 -10.09 9.84
C GLU A 56 -12.51 -9.28 9.04
N ALA A 57 -13.79 -9.56 9.28
CA ALA A 57 -14.87 -8.78 8.70
C ALA A 57 -14.80 -7.33 9.19
N SER A 58 -14.84 -6.39 8.27
CA SER A 58 -14.87 -4.97 8.58
C SER A 58 -16.26 -4.40 8.33
N PRO A 59 -16.86 -3.70 9.29
CA PRO A 59 -18.13 -3.03 9.06
C PRO A 59 -17.96 -1.90 8.06
N ILE A 60 -18.78 -1.90 7.01
CA ILE A 60 -18.79 -0.86 5.98
C ILE A 60 -20.13 -0.12 6.08
N SER A 61 -20.08 1.22 6.12
CA SER A 61 -21.29 2.03 6.05
C SER A 61 -21.84 2.06 4.62
N SER A 62 -22.77 1.15 4.33
CA SER A 62 -23.49 1.14 3.04
C SER A 62 -24.22 2.46 2.79
N GLN A 63 -24.71 3.11 3.84
CA GLN A 63 -25.34 4.43 3.74
C GLN A 63 -24.38 5.50 3.22
N LEU A 64 -23.14 5.53 3.70
CA LEU A 64 -22.14 6.48 3.20
C LEU A 64 -21.77 6.19 1.73
N ILE A 65 -21.62 4.92 1.38
CA ILE A 65 -21.34 4.52 -0.01
C ILE A 65 -22.46 4.99 -0.93
N MET A 66 -23.71 4.72 -0.57
CA MET A 66 -24.88 5.10 -1.36
C MET A 66 -25.06 6.63 -1.43
N SER A 67 -25.07 7.31 -0.29
CA SER A 67 -25.38 8.75 -0.23
C SER A 67 -24.30 9.63 -0.85
N ARG A 68 -23.07 9.15 -0.91
CA ARG A 68 -21.94 9.84 -1.53
C ARG A 68 -21.56 9.29 -2.91
N GLU A 69 -22.32 8.30 -3.42
CA GLU A 69 -22.13 7.72 -4.75
C GLU A 69 -20.71 7.16 -4.94
N LEU A 70 -20.19 6.46 -3.92
CA LEU A 70 -18.82 5.94 -3.92
C LEU A 70 -18.72 4.63 -4.69
N SER A 71 -17.59 4.42 -5.36
CA SER A 71 -17.20 3.13 -5.91
C SER A 71 -16.17 2.46 -4.99
N LEU A 72 -16.45 1.21 -4.59
CA LEU A 72 -15.51 0.38 -3.83
C LEU A 72 -15.08 -0.80 -4.71
N LEU A 73 -13.80 -0.85 -5.06
CA LEU A 73 -13.21 -1.84 -5.94
C LEU A 73 -12.21 -2.68 -5.17
N GLY A 74 -12.20 -3.99 -5.40
CA GLY A 74 -11.18 -4.89 -4.88
C GLY A 74 -10.01 -5.03 -5.85
N SER A 75 -8.79 -5.14 -5.32
CA SER A 75 -7.59 -5.53 -6.06
C SER A 75 -6.95 -6.69 -5.32
N PHE A 76 -6.69 -7.80 -6.00
CA PHE A 76 -6.14 -9.00 -5.37
C PHE A 76 -5.10 -9.67 -6.24
N ARG A 77 -3.86 -9.73 -5.72
CA ARG A 77 -2.71 -10.37 -6.39
C ARG A 77 -2.42 -9.76 -7.77
N PHE A 78 -2.15 -10.60 -8.74
CA PHE A 78 -1.76 -10.23 -10.12
C PHE A 78 -2.24 -11.31 -11.09
N ALA A 79 -2.37 -10.95 -12.37
CA ALA A 79 -2.56 -11.87 -13.48
C ALA A 79 -1.46 -11.64 -14.54
N GLU A 80 -1.64 -10.68 -15.43
CA GLU A 80 -0.66 -10.36 -16.50
C GLU A 80 0.23 -9.16 -16.16
N GLU A 81 -0.08 -8.43 -15.09
CA GLU A 81 0.59 -7.19 -14.68
C GLU A 81 2.10 -7.34 -14.42
N PRO A 82 2.64 -8.49 -13.92
CA PRO A 82 4.08 -8.62 -13.70
C PRO A 82 4.93 -8.31 -14.93
N THR A 83 4.49 -8.73 -16.12
CA THR A 83 5.20 -8.45 -17.38
C THR A 83 5.19 -6.95 -17.69
N GLN A 84 4.06 -6.29 -17.47
CA GLN A 84 3.94 -4.84 -17.66
C GLN A 84 4.80 -4.06 -16.66
N VAL A 85 4.83 -4.49 -15.39
CA VAL A 85 5.66 -3.88 -14.35
C VAL A 85 7.14 -3.99 -14.68
N ILE A 86 7.62 -5.15 -15.16
CA ILE A 86 9.01 -5.33 -15.60
C ILE A 86 9.34 -4.34 -16.72
N GLY A 87 8.47 -4.21 -17.73
CA GLY A 87 8.66 -3.23 -18.80
C GLY A 87 8.74 -1.78 -18.29
N LEU A 88 7.92 -1.41 -17.31
CA LEU A 88 7.98 -0.08 -16.70
C LEU A 88 9.30 0.17 -15.94
N ILE A 89 9.87 -0.87 -15.33
CA ILE A 89 11.18 -0.79 -14.64
C ILE A 89 12.29 -0.64 -15.67
N GLU A 90 12.30 -1.45 -16.74
CA GLU A 90 13.29 -1.39 -17.82
C GLU A 90 13.28 -0.03 -18.54
N GLU A 91 12.11 0.56 -18.72
CA GLU A 91 11.93 1.90 -19.28
C GLU A 91 12.25 3.04 -18.28
N ASN A 92 12.68 2.75 -17.07
CA ASN A 92 12.89 3.72 -15.98
C ASN A 92 11.65 4.59 -15.63
N ARG A 93 10.46 4.11 -15.92
CA ARG A 93 9.18 4.75 -15.57
C ARG A 93 8.70 4.36 -14.19
N LEU A 94 9.16 3.22 -13.67
CA LEU A 94 8.94 2.78 -12.29
C LEU A 94 10.30 2.55 -11.63
N ARG A 95 10.56 3.27 -10.55
CA ARG A 95 11.79 3.17 -9.78
C ARG A 95 11.51 2.40 -8.49
N LEU A 96 12.35 1.40 -8.22
CA LEU A 96 12.28 0.57 -7.03
C LEU A 96 13.49 0.77 -6.10
N ASP A 97 14.35 1.74 -6.44
CA ASP A 97 15.53 2.09 -5.65
C ASP A 97 15.12 2.49 -4.24
N GLY A 98 15.75 1.89 -3.24
CA GLY A 98 15.45 2.19 -1.85
C GLY A 98 14.26 1.45 -1.23
N LEU A 99 13.55 0.59 -1.98
CA LEU A 99 12.52 -0.28 -1.38
C LEU A 99 13.14 -1.38 -0.52
N ILE A 100 14.30 -1.92 -0.94
CA ILE A 100 15.06 -2.90 -0.14
C ILE A 100 15.95 -2.10 0.81
N GLU A 101 15.57 -2.07 2.08
CA GLU A 101 16.28 -1.30 3.12
C GLU A 101 17.19 -2.17 4.00
N SER A 102 17.09 -3.49 3.88
CA SER A 102 17.92 -4.42 4.64
C SER A 102 18.16 -5.69 3.83
N GLU A 103 19.43 -6.09 3.72
CA GLU A 103 19.84 -7.28 2.99
C GLU A 103 20.60 -8.22 3.95
N TRP A 104 20.29 -9.50 3.86
CA TRP A 104 20.83 -10.56 4.72
C TRP A 104 21.31 -11.72 3.87
N SER A 105 22.32 -12.44 4.34
CA SER A 105 22.71 -13.72 3.74
C SER A 105 21.64 -14.78 4.07
N PHE A 106 21.53 -15.82 3.23
CA PHE A 106 20.58 -16.91 3.49
C PHE A 106 20.86 -17.62 4.83
N GLY A 107 22.13 -17.68 5.26
CA GLY A 107 22.52 -18.23 6.56
C GLY A 107 21.97 -17.47 7.77
N GLU A 108 21.54 -16.22 7.57
CA GLU A 108 21.01 -15.35 8.62
C GLU A 108 19.47 -15.20 8.56
N ILE A 109 18.77 -16.19 7.98
CA ILE A 109 17.33 -16.13 7.69
C ILE A 109 16.49 -15.81 8.94
N GLU A 110 16.86 -16.32 10.13
CA GLU A 110 16.12 -16.03 11.36
C GLU A 110 16.17 -14.54 11.71
N GLY A 111 17.36 -13.92 11.61
CA GLY A 111 17.53 -12.51 11.80
C GLY A 111 16.75 -11.67 10.77
N ALA A 112 16.76 -12.07 9.51
CA ALA A 112 16.02 -11.43 8.45
C ALA A 112 14.49 -11.46 8.70
N LEU A 113 13.95 -12.59 9.14
CA LEU A 113 12.54 -12.74 9.49
C LEU A 113 12.14 -11.83 10.66
N LEU A 114 12.97 -11.76 11.71
CA LEU A 114 12.75 -10.86 12.83
C LEU A 114 12.82 -9.39 12.39
N ALA A 115 13.78 -9.05 11.52
CA ALA A 115 13.89 -7.70 10.95
C ALA A 115 12.64 -7.33 10.14
N ALA A 116 12.14 -8.24 9.29
CA ALA A 116 10.91 -8.03 8.52
C ALA A 116 9.67 -7.86 9.41
N ALA A 117 9.56 -8.67 10.47
CA ALA A 117 8.44 -8.61 11.41
C ALA A 117 8.46 -7.35 12.29
N SER A 118 9.62 -6.71 12.44
CA SER A 118 9.78 -5.51 13.28
C SER A 118 9.04 -4.27 12.77
N GLY A 119 8.66 -4.23 11.48
CA GLY A 119 8.10 -3.06 10.82
C GLY A 119 9.08 -1.90 10.65
N LYS A 120 10.37 -2.09 10.97
CA LYS A 120 11.40 -1.05 10.87
C LYS A 120 11.81 -0.78 9.41
N TYR A 121 11.74 -1.80 8.57
CA TYR A 121 12.17 -1.76 7.17
C TYR A 121 10.97 -1.92 6.24
N LEU A 122 10.97 -1.21 5.11
CA LEU A 122 9.95 -1.36 4.07
C LEU A 122 10.03 -2.75 3.43
N LYS A 123 11.24 -3.19 3.10
CA LYS A 123 11.49 -4.52 2.53
C LYS A 123 12.81 -5.06 3.05
N VAL A 124 12.79 -6.34 3.42
CA VAL A 124 13.99 -7.12 3.77
C VAL A 124 14.20 -8.15 2.66
N ALA A 125 15.42 -8.27 2.17
CA ALA A 125 15.80 -9.24 1.15
C ALA A 125 16.81 -10.26 1.70
N LEU A 126 16.74 -11.49 1.17
CA LEU A 126 17.76 -12.53 1.38
C LEU A 126 18.59 -12.67 0.11
N LYS A 127 19.90 -12.63 0.26
CA LYS A 127 20.86 -12.94 -0.80
C LYS A 127 21.26 -14.40 -0.75
N PHE A 128 21.17 -15.04 -1.89
CA PHE A 128 21.72 -16.37 -2.11
C PHE A 128 23.08 -16.18 -2.77
N GLU A 129 24.12 -16.84 -2.25
CA GLU A 129 25.42 -16.85 -2.92
C GLU A 129 25.27 -17.67 -4.21
N GLU A 130 25.65 -17.06 -5.34
CA GLU A 130 25.82 -17.80 -6.58
C GLU A 130 27.08 -18.69 -6.42
N ASN A 131 26.90 -20.02 -6.53
CA ASN A 131 27.99 -21.00 -6.57
C ASN A 131 28.71 -20.95 -7.91
#